data_f1c06da58b2cfc38b765047860e81a2e
#
_entry.id   f1c06da58b2cfc38b765047860e81a2e
#
_cell.length_a   1.000
_cell.length_b   1.000
_cell.length_c   1.000
_cell.angle_alpha   90.00
_cell.angle_beta   90.00
_cell.angle_gamma   90.00
#
_symmetry.space_group_name_H-M   'P 1'
#
loop_
_entity.id
_entity.type
_entity.pdbx_description
1 polymer ?
#
loop_
_entity_poly.entity_id
_entity_poly.type
_entity_poly.pdbx_seq_one_letter_code
_entity_poly.pdbx_strand_id
1 'polypeptide(L)'
;MKKIAFYGKGGIGKSTTASNVSAALSLMGKKVCQIGCDPKNDSTRLLLGHICKETVLDQVRRKDPDEISREDIVHTGFHGITCVEAGGPEPGVGCAGRGIIVALQLLDKMKAIPDMDVTLYDVLGDVVCGGFSMPIREGYAKEIYIVSSGELMSLYAANNICLLYTSDAADE
;
A
#
# COMPACT_ATOMS: atom_id res chain seq x y z
N MET A 1 5.92 -13.43 -9.84
CA MET A 1 5.13 -12.47 -9.05
C MET A 1 5.60 -11.05 -9.41
N LYS A 2 4.70 -10.19 -9.86
CA LYS A 2 4.98 -8.76 -10.04
C LYS A 2 4.61 -8.00 -8.78
N LYS A 3 5.46 -7.06 -8.36
CA LYS A 3 5.23 -6.18 -7.21
C LYS A 3 5.32 -4.74 -7.69
N ILE A 4 4.21 -4.01 -7.58
CA ILE A 4 4.01 -2.69 -8.15
C ILE A 4 3.63 -1.72 -7.04
N ALA A 5 4.27 -0.55 -6.98
CA ALA A 5 3.84 0.52 -6.08
C ALA A 5 3.27 1.71 -6.86
N PHE A 6 2.15 2.23 -6.39
CA PHE A 6 1.51 3.43 -6.90
C PHE A 6 1.82 4.60 -5.98
N TYR A 7 2.40 5.64 -6.55
CA TYR A 7 2.71 6.91 -5.89
C TYR A 7 2.01 8.07 -6.59
N GLY A 8 1.98 9.22 -5.97
CA GLY A 8 1.43 10.45 -6.53
C GLY A 8 0.74 11.30 -5.47
N LYS A 9 0.56 12.59 -5.73
CA LYS A 9 -0.04 13.57 -4.83
C LYS A 9 -1.37 13.09 -4.24
N GLY A 10 -1.63 13.43 -2.99
CA GLY A 10 -2.93 13.18 -2.36
C GLY A 10 -4.09 13.77 -3.16
N GLY A 11 -5.17 13.01 -3.32
CA GLY A 11 -6.38 13.44 -4.05
C GLY A 11 -6.30 13.34 -5.58
N ILE A 12 -5.17 12.91 -6.17
CA ILE A 12 -4.97 12.83 -7.62
C ILE A 12 -5.73 11.66 -8.30
N GLY A 13 -6.31 10.76 -7.53
CA GLY A 13 -6.97 9.56 -8.06
C GLY A 13 -6.10 8.30 -8.02
N LYS A 14 -5.01 8.30 -7.29
CA LYS A 14 -4.07 7.19 -7.14
C LYS A 14 -4.76 5.89 -6.70
N SER A 15 -5.47 5.91 -5.57
CA SER A 15 -6.19 4.73 -5.04
C SER A 15 -7.30 4.25 -5.98
N THR A 16 -7.95 5.18 -6.69
CA THR A 16 -8.93 4.85 -7.74
C THR A 16 -8.23 4.12 -8.89
N THR A 17 -7.07 4.61 -9.33
CA THR A 17 -6.29 3.97 -10.38
C THR A 17 -5.82 2.58 -9.96
N ALA A 18 -5.23 2.45 -8.76
CA ALA A 18 -4.78 1.17 -8.21
C ALA A 18 -5.92 0.15 -8.14
N SER A 19 -7.09 0.54 -7.62
CA SER A 19 -8.26 -0.34 -7.53
C SER A 19 -8.78 -0.78 -8.90
N ASN A 20 -8.81 0.12 -9.89
CA ASN A 20 -9.23 -0.25 -11.25
C ASN A 20 -8.22 -1.18 -11.93
N VAL A 21 -6.93 -0.97 -11.73
CA VAL A 21 -5.88 -1.88 -12.23
C VAL A 21 -6.00 -3.25 -11.56
N SER A 22 -6.20 -3.30 -10.24
CA SER A 22 -6.44 -4.54 -9.50
C SER A 22 -7.65 -5.30 -10.04
N ALA A 23 -8.77 -4.60 -10.25
CA ALA A 23 -9.99 -5.18 -10.79
C ALA A 23 -9.79 -5.73 -12.22
N ALA A 24 -9.14 -4.95 -13.10
CA ALA A 24 -8.86 -5.38 -14.45
C ALA A 24 -7.98 -6.62 -14.50
N LEU A 25 -6.90 -6.67 -13.71
CA LEU A 25 -6.01 -7.81 -13.62
C LEU A 25 -6.73 -9.05 -13.10
N SER A 26 -7.60 -8.90 -12.08
CA SER A 26 -8.41 -10.00 -11.56
C SER A 26 -9.38 -10.55 -12.61
N LEU A 27 -10.05 -9.67 -13.38
CA LEU A 27 -10.92 -10.08 -14.50
C LEU A 27 -10.13 -10.79 -15.62
N MET A 28 -8.84 -10.52 -15.75
CA MET A 28 -7.93 -11.25 -16.65
C MET A 28 -7.45 -12.59 -16.06
N GLY A 29 -7.99 -13.03 -14.95
CA GLY A 29 -7.67 -14.30 -14.29
C GLY A 29 -6.40 -14.28 -13.45
N LYS A 30 -5.86 -13.12 -13.10
CA LYS A 30 -4.69 -13.01 -12.22
C LYS A 30 -5.08 -13.03 -10.76
N LYS A 31 -4.26 -13.69 -9.94
CA LYS A 31 -4.35 -13.60 -8.47
C LYS A 31 -3.74 -12.27 -8.04
N VAL A 32 -4.56 -11.38 -7.50
CA VAL A 32 -4.17 -10.01 -7.17
C VAL A 32 -4.30 -9.76 -5.67
N CYS A 33 -3.29 -9.08 -5.11
CA CYS A 33 -3.34 -8.48 -3.78
C CYS A 33 -3.19 -6.97 -3.90
N GLN A 34 -4.04 -6.20 -3.21
CA GLN A 34 -3.86 -4.76 -3.03
C GLN A 34 -3.64 -4.44 -1.56
N ILE A 35 -2.54 -3.73 -1.28
CA ILE A 35 -2.15 -3.30 0.07
C ILE A 35 -2.22 -1.78 0.11
N GLY A 36 -3.13 -1.26 0.93
CA GLY A 36 -3.24 0.16 1.23
C GLY A 36 -2.21 0.57 2.28
N CYS A 37 -1.38 1.54 1.94
CA CYS A 37 -0.34 2.12 2.80
C CYS A 37 -0.67 3.58 3.13
N ASP A 38 -1.95 3.90 3.34
CA ASP A 38 -2.44 5.23 3.72
C ASP A 38 -3.16 5.14 5.08
N PRO A 39 -2.88 6.05 6.02
CA PRO A 39 -3.58 6.10 7.31
C PRO A 39 -5.11 6.25 7.23
N LYS A 40 -5.66 6.62 6.08
CA LYS A 40 -7.11 6.78 5.87
C LYS A 40 -7.87 5.47 5.68
N ASN A 41 -7.16 4.35 5.46
CA ASN A 41 -7.73 3.01 5.28
C ASN A 41 -8.75 2.94 4.13
N ASP A 42 -8.58 3.75 3.08
CA ASP A 42 -9.54 3.90 1.99
C ASP A 42 -9.05 3.39 0.63
N SER A 43 -7.83 2.85 0.58
CA SER A 43 -7.23 2.32 -0.65
C SER A 43 -8.06 1.19 -1.25
N THR A 44 -8.47 0.24 -0.43
CA THR A 44 -9.22 -0.95 -0.86
C THR A 44 -10.74 -0.75 -0.87
N ARG A 45 -11.21 0.45 -0.53
CA ARG A 45 -12.65 0.77 -0.39
C ARG A 45 -13.48 0.41 -1.62
N LEU A 46 -12.98 0.69 -2.82
CA LEU A 46 -13.70 0.38 -4.07
C LEU A 46 -13.77 -1.13 -4.33
N LEU A 47 -12.80 -1.89 -3.88
CA LEU A 47 -12.75 -3.34 -4.02
C LEU A 47 -13.61 -4.05 -2.96
N LEU A 48 -13.64 -3.51 -1.73
CA LEU A 48 -14.42 -4.07 -0.62
C LEU A 48 -15.90 -3.61 -0.64
N GLY A 49 -16.20 -2.49 -1.29
CA GLY A 49 -17.52 -1.83 -1.24
C GLY A 49 -17.77 -1.02 0.04
N HIS A 50 -16.82 -0.97 0.96
CA HIS A 50 -16.86 -0.21 2.21
C HIS A 50 -15.45 0.17 2.66
N ILE A 51 -15.33 1.09 3.62
CA ILE A 51 -14.05 1.42 4.25
C ILE A 51 -13.64 0.25 5.15
N CYS A 52 -12.37 -0.16 5.06
CA CYS A 52 -11.82 -1.20 5.92
C CYS A 52 -11.85 -0.72 7.38
N LYS A 53 -12.52 -1.49 8.23
CA LYS A 53 -12.69 -1.14 9.66
C LYS A 53 -11.57 -1.66 10.53
N GLU A 54 -10.93 -2.74 10.12
CA GLU A 54 -9.88 -3.43 10.87
C GLU A 54 -8.61 -3.47 10.03
N THR A 55 -7.65 -2.65 10.41
CA THR A 55 -6.35 -2.57 9.75
C THR A 55 -5.30 -3.43 10.47
N VAL A 56 -4.18 -3.68 9.82
CA VAL A 56 -3.06 -4.40 10.44
C VAL A 56 -2.63 -3.70 11.75
N LEU A 57 -2.48 -2.36 11.72
CA LEU A 57 -2.07 -1.61 12.91
C LEU A 57 -3.13 -1.56 13.99
N ASP A 58 -4.43 -1.61 13.66
CA ASP A 58 -5.48 -1.71 14.68
C ASP A 58 -5.38 -3.04 15.42
N GLN A 59 -5.10 -4.13 14.73
CA GLN A 59 -4.89 -5.42 15.36
C GLN A 59 -3.63 -5.44 16.22
N VAL A 60 -2.51 -4.90 15.73
CA VAL A 60 -1.25 -4.80 16.51
C VAL A 60 -1.41 -4.01 17.81
N ARG A 61 -2.35 -3.04 17.85
CA ARG A 61 -2.63 -2.30 19.09
C ARG A 61 -3.49 -3.07 20.11
N ARG A 62 -4.29 -4.00 19.62
CA ARG A 62 -5.31 -4.70 20.44
C ARG A 62 -4.89 -6.09 20.89
N LYS A 63 -4.01 -6.72 20.14
CA LYS A 63 -3.58 -8.11 20.31
C LYS A 63 -2.07 -8.22 20.33
N ASP A 64 -1.56 -9.22 21.00
CA ASP A 64 -0.16 -9.61 20.81
C ASP A 64 0.06 -10.11 19.38
N PRO A 65 1.22 -9.81 18.74
CA PRO A 65 1.49 -10.20 17.35
C PRO A 65 1.26 -11.69 17.05
N ASP A 66 1.46 -12.56 18.02
CA ASP A 66 1.30 -14.01 17.85
C ASP A 66 -0.18 -14.47 17.98
N GLU A 67 -1.07 -13.59 18.42
CA GLU A 67 -2.53 -13.82 18.49
C GLU A 67 -3.28 -13.27 17.27
N ILE A 68 -2.61 -12.52 16.40
CA ILE A 68 -3.21 -11.98 15.19
C ILE A 68 -3.34 -13.09 14.16
N SER A 69 -4.56 -13.39 13.76
CA SER A 69 -4.82 -14.34 12.68
C SER A 69 -4.79 -13.64 11.29
N ARG A 70 -4.65 -14.43 10.24
CA ARG A 70 -4.73 -13.92 8.87
C ARG A 70 -6.10 -13.27 8.60
N GLU A 71 -7.16 -13.85 9.11
CA GLU A 71 -8.55 -13.42 8.94
C GLU A 71 -8.82 -12.06 9.60
N ASP A 72 -8.03 -11.68 10.60
CA ASP A 72 -8.14 -10.37 11.25
C ASP A 72 -7.66 -9.21 10.37
N ILE A 73 -6.77 -9.48 9.39
CA ILE A 73 -6.05 -8.44 8.65
C ILE A 73 -6.13 -8.58 7.12
N VAL A 74 -6.63 -9.70 6.62
CA VAL A 74 -6.76 -9.97 5.18
C VAL A 74 -8.23 -10.10 4.81
N HIS A 75 -8.69 -9.30 3.89
CA HIS A 75 -10.07 -9.26 3.42
C HIS A 75 -10.15 -9.70 1.96
N THR A 76 -11.30 -10.21 1.56
CA THR A 76 -11.57 -10.59 0.17
C THR A 76 -12.49 -9.54 -0.46
N GLY A 77 -12.01 -8.89 -1.51
CA GLY A 77 -12.74 -7.88 -2.27
C GLY A 77 -13.29 -8.39 -3.59
N PHE A 78 -13.60 -7.44 -4.48
CA PHE A 78 -14.15 -7.71 -5.80
C PHE A 78 -13.38 -8.83 -6.52
N HIS A 79 -14.12 -9.79 -7.07
CA HIS A 79 -13.61 -10.91 -7.87
C HIS A 79 -12.47 -11.69 -7.22
N GLY A 80 -12.48 -11.82 -5.88
CA GLY A 80 -11.49 -12.58 -5.13
C GLY A 80 -10.15 -11.87 -4.89
N ILE A 81 -10.07 -10.56 -5.13
CA ILE A 81 -8.87 -9.77 -4.83
C ILE A 81 -8.60 -9.80 -3.32
N THR A 82 -7.38 -10.13 -2.96
CA THR A 82 -6.90 -10.01 -1.58
C THR A 82 -6.66 -8.55 -1.24
N CYS A 83 -7.34 -8.05 -0.21
CA CYS A 83 -7.28 -6.66 0.24
C CYS A 83 -6.69 -6.58 1.64
N VAL A 84 -5.74 -5.68 1.83
CA VAL A 84 -5.11 -5.39 3.13
C VAL A 84 -4.99 -3.89 3.28
N GLU A 85 -5.29 -3.37 4.47
CA GLU A 85 -5.00 -1.99 4.86
C GLU A 85 -3.97 -1.99 6.00
N ALA A 86 -2.83 -1.34 5.77
CA ALA A 86 -1.80 -1.23 6.80
C ALA A 86 -2.30 -0.42 8.00
N GLY A 87 -3.08 0.61 7.74
CA GLY A 87 -3.54 1.53 8.75
C GLY A 87 -2.53 2.65 9.04
N GLY A 88 -2.85 3.48 10.02
CA GLY A 88 -2.02 4.59 10.47
C GLY A 88 -1.92 4.66 11.98
N PRO A 89 -1.02 5.50 12.52
CA PRO A 89 -0.99 5.80 13.95
C PRO A 89 -2.26 6.54 14.35
N GLU A 90 -2.53 6.55 15.64
CA GLU A 90 -3.57 7.44 16.17
C GLU A 90 -3.25 8.90 15.83
N PRO A 91 -4.28 9.72 15.56
CA PRO A 91 -4.07 11.14 15.28
C PRO A 91 -3.23 11.82 16.38
N GLY A 92 -2.14 12.46 15.99
CA GLY A 92 -1.22 13.13 16.92
C GLY A 92 -0.18 12.21 17.59
N VAL A 93 -0.18 10.91 17.30
CA VAL A 93 0.75 9.95 17.91
C VAL A 93 1.60 9.26 16.84
N GLY A 94 2.88 9.57 16.82
CA GLY A 94 3.89 8.86 16.02
C GLY A 94 3.92 9.21 14.53
N CYS A 95 4.76 8.49 13.79
CA CYS A 95 4.97 8.65 12.35
C CYS A 95 4.21 7.57 11.58
N ALA A 96 3.35 7.98 10.64
CA ALA A 96 2.58 7.06 9.82
C ALA A 96 3.46 6.09 9.01
N GLY A 97 4.61 6.56 8.51
CA GLY A 97 5.55 5.73 7.77
C GLY A 97 6.13 4.58 8.60
N ARG A 98 6.36 4.79 9.91
CA ARG A 98 6.83 3.73 10.81
C ARG A 98 5.78 2.64 10.97
N GLY A 99 4.50 3.01 11.00
CA GLY A 99 3.40 2.07 11.05
C GLY A 99 3.35 1.16 9.82
N ILE A 100 3.57 1.70 8.63
CA ILE A 100 3.61 0.92 7.40
C ILE A 100 4.72 -0.14 7.45
N ILE A 101 5.90 0.20 7.96
CA ILE A 101 7.01 -0.74 8.14
C ILE A 101 6.57 -1.91 9.01
N VAL A 102 5.99 -1.62 10.17
CA VAL A 102 5.52 -2.65 11.12
C VAL A 102 4.45 -3.53 10.46
N ALA A 103 3.51 -2.93 9.74
CA ALA A 103 2.44 -3.69 9.08
C ALA A 103 2.99 -4.64 8.00
N LEU A 104 3.90 -4.17 7.13
CA LEU A 104 4.48 -5.00 6.08
C LEU A 104 5.36 -6.13 6.67
N GLN A 105 6.15 -5.84 7.70
CA GLN A 105 6.95 -6.85 8.39
C GLN A 105 6.08 -7.93 9.06
N LEU A 106 4.95 -7.55 9.65
CA LEU A 106 4.01 -8.51 10.23
C LEU A 106 3.39 -9.40 9.15
N LEU A 107 2.94 -8.83 8.03
CA LEU A 107 2.40 -9.59 6.90
C LEU A 107 3.40 -10.63 6.37
N ASP A 108 4.67 -10.26 6.28
CA ASP A 108 5.75 -11.15 5.85
C ASP A 108 6.03 -12.25 6.89
N LYS A 109 6.16 -11.88 8.19
CA LYS A 109 6.38 -12.83 9.30
C LYS A 109 5.28 -13.89 9.35
N MET A 110 4.04 -13.47 9.20
CA MET A 110 2.87 -14.35 9.23
C MET A 110 2.68 -15.13 7.92
N LYS A 111 3.39 -14.77 6.85
CA LYS A 111 3.09 -15.25 5.48
C LYS A 111 1.60 -15.08 5.15
N ALA A 112 1.02 -13.95 5.57
CA ALA A 112 -0.41 -13.71 5.51
C ALA A 112 -0.94 -13.59 4.06
N ILE A 113 -0.07 -13.19 3.13
CA ILE A 113 -0.41 -13.05 1.71
C ILE A 113 0.08 -14.31 0.98
N PRO A 114 -0.84 -15.09 0.38
CA PRO A 114 -0.46 -16.27 -0.41
C PRO A 114 0.25 -15.84 -1.70
N ASP A 115 0.76 -16.83 -2.45
CA ASP A 115 1.39 -16.57 -3.74
C ASP A 115 0.43 -15.87 -4.70
N MET A 116 0.80 -14.64 -5.08
CA MET A 116 0.05 -13.78 -5.98
C MET A 116 0.77 -13.62 -7.31
N ASP A 117 0.01 -13.46 -8.39
CA ASP A 117 0.59 -13.06 -9.68
C ASP A 117 1.06 -11.61 -9.63
N VAL A 118 0.25 -10.76 -8.96
CA VAL A 118 0.53 -9.32 -8.81
C VAL A 118 0.18 -8.83 -7.40
N THR A 119 1.09 -8.10 -6.79
CA THR A 119 0.83 -7.33 -5.55
C THR A 119 0.98 -5.85 -5.85
N LEU A 120 -0.07 -5.08 -5.55
CA LEU A 120 -0.10 -3.62 -5.69
C LEU A 120 -0.01 -2.99 -4.31
N TYR A 121 0.92 -2.04 -4.16
CA TYR A 121 1.05 -1.17 -2.99
C TYR A 121 0.50 0.21 -3.35
N ASP A 122 -0.60 0.61 -2.75
CA ASP A 122 -1.14 1.97 -2.89
C ASP A 122 -0.57 2.83 -1.77
N VAL A 123 0.47 3.60 -2.09
CA VAL A 123 1.26 4.33 -1.10
C VAL A 123 0.79 5.79 -1.00
N LEU A 124 0.87 6.38 0.18
CA LEU A 124 0.54 7.79 0.40
C LEU A 124 1.36 8.70 -0.53
N GLY A 125 0.69 9.71 -1.06
CA GLY A 125 1.15 10.48 -2.22
C GLY A 125 2.38 11.35 -2.04
N ASP A 126 2.56 11.93 -0.86
CA ASP A 126 3.67 12.84 -0.60
C ASP A 126 4.76 12.05 0.15
N VAL A 127 5.86 11.77 -0.53
CA VAL A 127 7.01 11.09 0.09
C VAL A 127 7.70 12.06 1.03
N VAL A 128 7.21 12.12 2.26
CA VAL A 128 7.73 13.02 3.29
C VAL A 128 8.59 12.34 4.34
N CYS A 129 8.60 11.00 4.41
CA CYS A 129 9.46 10.28 5.35
C CYS A 129 9.84 8.88 4.86
N GLY A 130 10.91 8.32 5.43
CA GLY A 130 11.48 7.03 5.04
C GLY A 130 10.50 5.84 5.07
N GLY A 131 9.45 5.89 5.90
CA GLY A 131 8.47 4.81 5.95
C GLY A 131 7.61 4.68 4.69
N PHE A 132 7.31 5.77 4.01
CA PHE A 132 6.57 5.72 2.74
C PHE A 132 7.44 5.34 1.55
N SER A 133 8.76 5.45 1.67
CA SER A 133 9.71 4.94 0.69
C SER A 133 10.03 3.44 0.86
N MET A 134 9.58 2.83 1.97
CA MET A 134 9.87 1.43 2.28
C MET A 134 9.52 0.45 1.16
N PRO A 135 8.36 0.54 0.47
CA PRO A 135 8.09 -0.36 -0.65
C PRO A 135 9.16 -0.33 -1.73
N ILE A 136 9.86 0.79 -1.89
CA ILE A 136 10.99 0.95 -2.82
C ILE A 136 12.27 0.41 -2.20
N ARG A 137 12.67 0.93 -1.05
CA ARG A 137 13.97 0.67 -0.40
C ARG A 137 14.18 -0.77 0.04
N GLU A 138 13.13 -1.39 0.57
CA GLU A 138 13.18 -2.78 1.06
C GLU A 138 12.83 -3.81 -0.03
N GLY A 139 12.77 -3.38 -1.31
CA GLY A 139 12.50 -4.27 -2.42
C GLY A 139 11.09 -4.90 -2.46
N TYR A 140 10.14 -4.32 -1.69
CA TYR A 140 8.74 -4.75 -1.75
C TYR A 140 8.12 -4.48 -3.12
N ALA A 141 8.48 -3.38 -3.79
CA ALA A 141 8.04 -3.06 -5.13
C ALA A 141 9.24 -2.96 -6.08
N LYS A 142 9.11 -3.62 -7.24
CA LYS A 142 10.13 -3.58 -8.31
C LYS A 142 9.73 -2.64 -9.45
N GLU A 143 8.46 -2.30 -9.54
CA GLU A 143 7.91 -1.38 -10.55
C GLU A 143 7.20 -0.25 -9.82
N ILE A 144 7.48 0.99 -10.22
CA ILE A 144 6.91 2.20 -9.64
C ILE A 144 6.06 2.91 -10.68
N TYR A 145 4.81 3.15 -10.36
CA TYR A 145 3.88 3.91 -11.19
C TYR A 145 3.53 5.21 -10.48
N ILE A 146 3.76 6.33 -11.14
CA ILE A 146 3.48 7.66 -10.59
C ILE A 146 2.21 8.20 -11.25
N VAL A 147 1.17 8.42 -10.46
CA VAL A 147 -0.06 9.07 -10.90
C VAL A 147 0.10 10.57 -10.71
N SER A 148 0.06 11.32 -11.82
CA SER A 148 0.24 12.77 -11.83
C SER A 148 -0.78 13.45 -12.74
N SER A 149 -1.05 14.72 -12.48
CA SER A 149 -1.77 15.65 -13.36
C SER A 149 -0.80 16.74 -13.84
N GLY A 150 -1.28 17.62 -14.73
CA GLY A 150 -0.53 18.81 -15.16
C GLY A 150 -0.43 19.93 -14.12
N GLU A 151 -1.00 19.76 -12.91
CA GLU A 151 -0.91 20.72 -11.82
C GLU A 151 0.50 20.78 -11.25
N LEU A 152 1.01 21.99 -10.96
CA LEU A 152 2.37 22.22 -10.50
C LEU A 152 2.74 21.36 -9.27
N MET A 153 1.88 21.30 -8.25
CA MET A 153 2.15 20.54 -7.04
C MET A 153 2.12 19.01 -7.29
N SER A 154 1.36 18.55 -8.27
CA SER A 154 1.37 17.15 -8.67
C SER A 154 2.67 16.78 -9.39
N LEU A 155 3.15 17.66 -10.26
CA LEU A 155 4.45 17.50 -10.93
C LEU A 155 5.62 17.58 -9.96
N TYR A 156 5.54 18.47 -8.97
CA TYR A 156 6.54 18.56 -7.90
C TYR A 156 6.62 17.28 -7.08
N ALA A 157 5.47 16.74 -6.65
CA ALA A 157 5.43 15.46 -5.93
C ALA A 157 6.00 14.31 -6.78
N ALA A 158 5.62 14.25 -8.07
CA ALA A 158 6.13 13.25 -9.00
C ALA A 158 7.66 13.34 -9.15
N ASN A 159 8.20 14.55 -9.28
CA ASN A 159 9.64 14.78 -9.37
C ASN A 159 10.38 14.30 -8.11
N ASN A 160 9.85 14.59 -6.92
CA ASN A 160 10.46 14.12 -5.66
C ASN A 160 10.49 12.60 -5.56
N ILE A 161 9.43 11.92 -6.02
CA ILE A 161 9.38 10.46 -6.06
C ILE A 161 10.43 9.92 -7.04
N CYS A 162 10.57 10.52 -8.22
CA CYS A 162 11.59 10.14 -9.19
C CYS A 162 13.00 10.29 -8.63
N LEU A 163 13.29 11.41 -7.95
CA LEU A 163 14.60 11.66 -7.33
C LEU A 163 14.91 10.64 -6.24
N LEU A 164 13.92 10.30 -5.40
CA LEU A 164 14.11 9.28 -4.38
C LEU A 164 14.46 7.92 -5.00
N TYR A 165 13.71 7.51 -6.02
CA TYR A 165 13.93 6.22 -6.69
C TYR A 165 15.28 6.15 -7.38
N THR A 166 15.71 7.24 -8.04
CA THR A 166 17.01 7.27 -8.77
C THR A 166 18.18 7.39 -7.81
N SER A 167 18.06 8.06 -6.66
CA SER A 167 19.14 8.13 -5.67
C SER A 167 19.37 6.77 -5.00
N ASP A 168 18.32 6.05 -4.65
CA ASP A 168 18.44 4.72 -4.03
C ASP A 168 19.02 3.68 -5.02
N ALA A 169 18.79 3.83 -6.33
CA ALA A 169 19.35 2.96 -7.36
C ALA A 169 20.84 3.25 -7.67
N ALA A 170 21.37 4.40 -7.25
CA ALA A 170 22.77 4.76 -7.45
C ALA A 170 23.69 4.25 -6.32
N ASP A 171 23.12 3.80 -5.19
CA ASP A 171 23.84 3.31 -4.02
C ASP A 171 23.97 1.76 -4.00
N GLU A 172 23.44 1.06 -5.01
CA GLU A 172 23.62 -0.38 -5.28
C GLU A 172 24.71 -0.60 -6.34
#